data_1c4315031502f95e07d41749cbafd051
#
_entry.id   1c4315031502f95e07d41749cbafd051
#
_cell.length_a   1.000
_cell.length_b   1.000
_cell.length_c   1.000
_cell.angle_alpha   90.00
_cell.angle_beta   90.00
_cell.angle_gamma   90.00
#
_symmetry.space_group_name_H-M   'P 1'
#
loop_
_entity.id
_entity.type
_entity.pdbx_description
1 polymer ?
#
loop_
_entity_poly.entity_id
_entity_poly.type
_entity_poly.pdbx_seq_one_letter_code
_entity_poly.pdbx_strand_id
1 'polypeptide(L)'
;MPVPAGGSDATTSSDTPSAEPTEPSSAPTQPAATTKPTTTAKAQIIIKAGNFASNPAVQGLVTSYPLYFQALVSKDDTVLKKKFPSFFYSDVSEGIFDAQRNGWIMKPPGSVVIVGAKSTPDGTVAVQTCRSQTTQYWDPKTKKWTVVTPNGSPEVIEMIKTGIGWLPYRLATSTGVKCSGVHYPA
;
A
#
# COMPACT_ATOMS: atom_id res chain seq x y z
N MET A 1 -56.64 25.26 5.43
CA MET A 1 -57.10 26.53 6.06
C MET A 1 -56.76 26.49 7.54
N PRO A 2 -56.30 27.56 8.17
CA PRO A 2 -55.53 28.69 7.67
C PRO A 2 -54.19 28.95 8.43
N VAL A 3 -53.34 29.75 7.82
CA VAL A 3 -52.20 30.46 8.42
C VAL A 3 -52.78 31.66 9.24
N PRO A 4 -52.05 32.19 10.22
CA PRO A 4 -51.44 33.50 10.09
C PRO A 4 -49.96 33.52 10.57
N ALA A 5 -49.01 34.13 9.93
CA ALA A 5 -48.79 35.52 9.59
C ALA A 5 -48.66 36.49 10.79
N GLY A 6 -47.55 37.18 10.83
CA GLY A 6 -47.21 38.38 11.58
C GLY A 6 -45.88 38.27 12.30
N GLY A 7 -44.88 39.11 12.17
CA GLY A 7 -44.72 40.43 11.61
C GLY A 7 -43.57 41.06 12.36
N SER A 8 -42.65 41.70 11.62
CA SER A 8 -42.03 43.04 11.81
C SER A 8 -41.48 43.36 13.21
N ASP A 9 -40.35 44.00 13.43
CA ASP A 9 -39.64 45.14 12.84
C ASP A 9 -38.24 45.21 13.46
N ALA A 10 -37.24 45.48 12.68
CA ALA A 10 -36.54 46.77 12.51
C ALA A 10 -35.89 47.40 13.78
N THR A 11 -34.61 47.60 13.80
CA THR A 11 -33.95 48.90 13.66
C THR A 11 -32.45 48.81 13.97
N THR A 12 -31.64 49.12 13.00
CA THR A 12 -30.61 50.18 12.93
C THR A 12 -29.76 50.44 14.18
N SER A 13 -28.46 50.29 14.07
CA SER A 13 -27.53 51.41 14.25
C SER A 13 -26.11 51.00 13.83
N SER A 14 -25.61 51.78 12.91
CA SER A 14 -24.21 51.93 12.54
C SER A 14 -23.39 52.38 13.74
N ASP A 15 -22.24 51.81 13.93
CA ASP A 15 -21.06 52.50 14.43
C ASP A 15 -19.80 51.78 13.91
N THR A 16 -19.12 52.50 13.04
CA THR A 16 -17.75 52.18 12.60
C THR A 16 -16.78 52.85 13.58
N PRO A 17 -15.79 52.15 14.06
CA PRO A 17 -14.53 52.79 14.40
C PRO A 17 -13.39 52.25 13.54
N SER A 18 -12.85 53.20 12.83
CA SER A 18 -11.49 53.45 12.41
C SER A 18 -10.46 52.35 12.63
N ALA A 19 -9.91 51.90 11.50
CA ALA A 19 -8.76 51.02 11.42
C ALA A 19 -7.50 51.78 11.90
N GLU A 20 -6.80 51.17 12.85
CA GLU A 20 -5.41 51.45 13.17
C GLU A 20 -4.55 50.33 12.56
N PRO A 21 -3.47 50.63 11.83
CA PRO A 21 -2.62 49.62 11.20
C PRO A 21 -1.72 48.98 12.24
N THR A 22 -2.03 47.73 12.58
CA THR A 22 -1.15 46.91 13.40
C THR A 22 -0.02 46.36 12.53
N GLU A 23 1.22 46.67 12.91
CA GLU A 23 2.46 46.17 12.34
C GLU A 23 2.50 44.63 12.25
N PRO A 24 3.18 44.05 11.23
CA PRO A 24 3.35 42.63 11.13
C PRO A 24 4.32 42.13 12.22
N SER A 25 3.76 41.48 13.22
CA SER A 25 4.52 40.75 14.23
C SER A 25 5.29 39.63 13.53
N SER A 26 6.62 39.76 13.52
CA SER A 26 7.56 38.74 13.05
C SER A 26 7.40 37.46 13.88
N ALA A 27 6.77 36.45 13.30
CA ALA A 27 6.74 35.12 13.90
C ALA A 27 8.18 34.59 14.09
N PRO A 28 8.53 34.01 15.23
CA PRO A 28 9.83 33.41 15.42
C PRO A 28 10.00 32.24 14.45
N THR A 29 11.01 32.34 13.60
CA THR A 29 11.46 31.27 12.71
C THR A 29 11.87 30.09 13.58
N GLN A 30 10.97 29.11 13.70
CA GLN A 30 11.25 27.85 14.34
C GLN A 30 12.36 27.16 13.53
N PRO A 31 13.49 26.75 14.15
CA PRO A 31 14.52 26.02 13.44
C PRO A 31 13.91 24.78 12.84
N ALA A 32 14.07 24.61 11.53
CA ALA A 32 13.69 23.37 10.84
C ALA A 32 14.38 22.21 11.55
N ALA A 33 13.60 21.38 12.20
CA ALA A 33 14.06 20.12 12.75
C ALA A 33 14.65 19.33 11.58
N THR A 34 15.97 19.26 11.54
CA THR A 34 16.71 18.39 10.62
C THR A 34 16.38 16.96 11.03
N THR A 35 15.26 16.45 10.52
CA THR A 35 14.95 15.03 10.59
C THR A 35 16.04 14.32 9.81
N LYS A 36 16.99 13.77 10.55
CA LYS A 36 17.93 12.77 10.04
C LYS A 36 17.08 11.76 9.25
N PRO A 37 17.34 11.50 7.96
CA PRO A 37 16.61 10.46 7.27
C PRO A 37 16.91 9.16 8.01
N THR A 38 15.92 8.65 8.71
CA THR A 38 15.95 7.28 9.19
C THR A 38 15.95 6.44 7.94
N THR A 39 17.11 5.95 7.56
CA THR A 39 17.27 4.98 6.49
C THR A 39 16.61 3.71 6.99
N THR A 40 15.28 3.65 6.85
CA THR A 40 14.57 2.38 6.89
C THR A 40 15.21 1.58 5.77
N ALA A 41 15.92 0.52 6.12
CA ALA A 41 16.48 -0.39 5.15
C ALA A 41 15.33 -0.79 4.23
N LYS A 42 15.30 -0.23 3.02
CA LYS A 42 14.26 -0.56 2.04
C LYS A 42 14.37 -2.04 1.82
N ALA A 43 13.31 -2.77 2.11
CA ALA A 43 13.25 -4.17 1.77
C ALA A 43 13.57 -4.25 0.28
N GLN A 44 14.66 -4.89 -0.04
CA GLN A 44 15.11 -4.98 -1.43
C GLN A 44 14.17 -5.90 -2.17
N ILE A 45 13.27 -5.31 -2.95
CA ILE A 45 12.38 -6.02 -3.87
C ILE A 45 12.53 -5.42 -5.26
N ILE A 46 12.74 -6.28 -6.24
CA ILE A 46 12.86 -5.88 -7.65
C ILE A 46 11.56 -6.29 -8.34
N ILE A 47 10.87 -5.32 -8.96
CA ILE A 47 9.60 -5.57 -9.64
C ILE A 47 9.77 -5.34 -11.14
N LYS A 48 9.53 -6.38 -11.93
CA LYS A 48 9.55 -6.31 -13.40
C LYS A 48 8.12 -6.27 -13.92
N ALA A 49 7.68 -5.09 -14.35
CA ALA A 49 6.33 -4.88 -14.87
C ALA A 49 6.17 -5.29 -16.36
N GLY A 50 7.25 -5.35 -17.11
CA GLY A 50 7.24 -5.79 -18.51
C GLY A 50 6.24 -5.01 -19.36
N ASN A 51 5.49 -5.72 -20.19
CA ASN A 51 4.48 -5.14 -21.10
C ASN A 51 3.27 -4.52 -20.36
N PHE A 52 3.17 -4.69 -19.06
CA PHE A 52 2.06 -4.18 -18.24
C PHE A 52 2.39 -2.85 -17.55
N ALA A 53 3.58 -2.29 -17.77
CA ALA A 53 4.07 -1.10 -17.07
C ALA A 53 3.18 0.15 -17.26
N SER A 54 2.46 0.25 -18.39
CA SER A 54 1.52 1.35 -18.68
C SER A 54 0.14 1.19 -18.02
N ASN A 55 -0.18 0.01 -17.47
CA ASN A 55 -1.47 -0.23 -16.82
C ASN A 55 -1.52 0.49 -15.46
N PRO A 56 -2.51 1.38 -15.20
CA PRO A 56 -2.56 2.16 -13.96
C PRO A 56 -2.64 1.31 -12.68
N ALA A 57 -3.34 0.16 -12.72
CA ALA A 57 -3.41 -0.74 -11.58
C ALA A 57 -2.05 -1.41 -11.30
N VAL A 58 -1.31 -1.75 -12.36
CA VAL A 58 0.06 -2.26 -12.25
C VAL A 58 0.99 -1.21 -11.66
N GLN A 59 0.89 0.05 -12.08
CA GLN A 59 1.65 1.15 -11.49
C GLN A 59 1.34 1.32 -9.99
N GLY A 60 0.07 1.21 -9.61
CA GLY A 60 -0.35 1.19 -8.21
C GLY A 60 0.27 0.03 -7.44
N LEU A 61 0.32 -1.17 -8.03
CA LEU A 61 0.96 -2.33 -7.41
C LEU A 61 2.48 -2.13 -7.27
N VAL A 62 3.17 -1.66 -8.31
CA VAL A 62 4.62 -1.38 -8.27
C VAL A 62 4.95 -0.40 -7.14
N THR A 63 4.09 0.60 -6.90
CA THR A 63 4.25 1.57 -5.81
C THR A 63 3.97 0.94 -4.43
N SER A 64 2.98 0.05 -4.34
CA SER A 64 2.49 -0.52 -3.07
C SER A 64 3.26 -1.76 -2.63
N TYR A 65 3.73 -2.58 -3.58
CA TYR A 65 4.38 -3.86 -3.30
C TYR A 65 5.62 -3.74 -2.38
N PRO A 66 6.48 -2.72 -2.50
CA PRO A 66 7.60 -2.54 -1.57
C PRO A 66 7.17 -2.41 -0.10
N LEU A 67 6.02 -1.78 0.17
CA LEU A 67 5.45 -1.68 1.52
C LEU A 67 4.95 -3.05 2.02
N TYR A 68 4.30 -3.79 1.15
CA TYR A 68 3.88 -5.17 1.43
C TYR A 68 5.09 -6.06 1.74
N PHE A 69 6.10 -6.05 0.87
CA PHE A 69 7.31 -6.84 1.09
C PHE A 69 8.07 -6.42 2.35
N GLN A 70 8.11 -5.12 2.65
CA GLN A 70 8.69 -4.62 3.90
C GLN A 70 7.97 -5.17 5.14
N ALA A 71 6.64 -5.24 5.11
CA ALA A 71 5.87 -5.84 6.21
C ALA A 71 6.20 -7.32 6.41
N LEU A 72 6.39 -8.08 5.32
CA LEU A 72 6.82 -9.48 5.39
C LEU A 72 8.24 -9.62 5.98
N VAL A 73 9.18 -8.77 5.56
CA VAL A 73 10.57 -8.78 6.04
C VAL A 73 10.68 -8.40 7.51
N SER A 74 10.02 -7.30 7.89
CA SER A 74 10.03 -6.82 9.28
C SER A 74 9.13 -7.63 10.21
N LYS A 75 8.19 -8.38 9.63
CA LYS A 75 7.09 -9.04 10.35
C LYS A 75 6.21 -8.04 11.13
N ASP A 76 6.08 -6.82 10.61
CA ASP A 76 5.25 -5.75 11.16
C ASP A 76 4.19 -5.35 10.13
N ASP A 77 2.96 -5.65 10.43
CA ASP A 77 1.81 -5.39 9.55
C ASP A 77 1.17 -4.00 9.74
N THR A 78 1.71 -3.20 10.66
CA THR A 78 1.15 -1.89 11.03
C THR A 78 0.97 -0.96 9.82
N VAL A 79 1.93 -0.99 8.87
CA VAL A 79 1.88 -0.16 7.66
C VAL A 79 0.77 -0.64 6.73
N LEU A 80 0.53 -1.95 6.64
CA LEU A 80 -0.52 -2.52 5.81
C LEU A 80 -1.90 -2.12 6.35
N LYS A 81 -2.09 -2.24 7.64
CA LYS A 81 -3.32 -1.86 8.33
C LYS A 81 -3.69 -0.39 8.13
N LYS A 82 -2.69 0.50 8.05
CA LYS A 82 -2.90 1.94 7.85
C LYS A 82 -3.09 2.35 6.40
N LYS A 83 -2.49 1.64 5.46
CA LYS A 83 -2.35 2.06 4.05
C LYS A 83 -3.25 1.31 3.08
N PHE A 84 -3.65 0.10 3.42
CA PHE A 84 -4.41 -0.76 2.52
C PHE A 84 -5.81 -1.07 3.04
N PRO A 85 -6.76 -1.39 2.13
CA PRO A 85 -8.08 -1.88 2.52
C PRO A 85 -7.99 -3.09 3.45
N SER A 86 -8.98 -3.24 4.34
CA SER A 86 -9.00 -4.28 5.37
C SER A 86 -8.93 -5.70 4.81
N PHE A 87 -9.47 -5.95 3.62
CA PHE A 87 -9.39 -7.27 2.99
C PHE A 87 -7.96 -7.69 2.69
N PHE A 88 -7.16 -6.81 2.06
CA PHE A 88 -5.76 -7.11 1.79
C PHE A 88 -4.96 -7.32 3.08
N TYR A 89 -5.19 -6.47 4.07
CA TYR A 89 -4.58 -6.63 5.39
C TYR A 89 -4.94 -7.99 6.00
N SER A 90 -6.22 -8.35 5.99
CA SER A 90 -6.69 -9.64 6.54
C SER A 90 -6.04 -10.83 5.86
N ASP A 91 -5.95 -10.80 4.53
CA ASP A 91 -5.39 -11.91 3.74
C ASP A 91 -3.91 -12.17 4.02
N VAL A 92 -3.15 -11.14 4.38
CA VAL A 92 -1.69 -11.26 4.54
C VAL A 92 -1.23 -11.32 5.99
N SER A 93 -2.05 -10.88 6.94
CA SER A 93 -1.66 -10.77 8.36
C SER A 93 -1.38 -12.13 9.00
N GLU A 94 -2.14 -13.16 8.66
CA GLU A 94 -1.93 -14.51 9.21
C GLU A 94 -0.54 -15.04 8.91
N GLY A 95 -0.07 -14.90 7.66
CA GLY A 95 1.29 -15.29 7.27
C GLY A 95 2.39 -14.53 8.01
N ILE A 96 2.14 -13.24 8.33
CA ILE A 96 3.06 -12.42 9.13
C ILE A 96 3.10 -12.92 10.59
N PHE A 97 1.93 -13.19 11.18
CA PHE A 97 1.84 -13.76 12.54
C PHE A 97 2.51 -15.13 12.64
N ASP A 98 2.32 -15.98 11.65
CA ASP A 98 2.99 -17.27 11.61
C ASP A 98 4.51 -17.13 11.55
N ALA A 99 5.00 -16.20 10.75
CA ALA A 99 6.43 -15.92 10.67
C ALA A 99 7.00 -15.39 11.99
N GLN A 100 6.23 -14.54 12.70
CA GLN A 100 6.61 -14.07 14.05
C GLN A 100 6.70 -15.23 15.04
N ARG A 101 5.64 -16.04 15.16
CA ARG A 101 5.55 -17.16 16.11
C ARG A 101 6.65 -18.20 15.87
N ASN A 102 6.94 -18.49 14.63
CA ASN A 102 7.90 -19.55 14.27
C ASN A 102 9.34 -19.04 14.15
N GLY A 103 9.55 -17.72 14.19
CA GLY A 103 10.86 -17.10 14.01
C GLY A 103 11.38 -17.19 12.58
N TRP A 104 10.49 -17.36 11.60
CA TRP A 104 10.86 -17.40 10.18
C TRP A 104 11.40 -16.05 9.72
N ILE A 105 12.27 -16.06 8.72
CA ILE A 105 12.92 -14.86 8.17
C ILE A 105 12.77 -14.81 6.66
N MET A 106 12.73 -13.58 6.12
CA MET A 106 12.92 -13.35 4.69
C MET A 106 14.41 -13.23 4.37
N LYS A 107 14.77 -13.57 3.13
CA LYS A 107 16.16 -13.44 2.63
C LYS A 107 16.16 -12.53 1.39
N PRO A 108 16.04 -11.19 1.55
CA PRO A 108 16.12 -10.28 0.42
C PRO A 108 17.51 -10.35 -0.26
N PRO A 109 17.63 -9.97 -1.54
CA PRO A 109 16.59 -9.36 -2.36
C PRO A 109 15.53 -10.35 -2.82
N GLY A 110 14.27 -9.87 -2.89
CA GLY A 110 13.18 -10.58 -3.55
C GLY A 110 12.97 -10.09 -4.97
N SER A 111 12.32 -10.88 -5.81
CA SER A 111 11.95 -10.47 -7.15
C SER A 111 10.51 -10.84 -7.47
N VAL A 112 9.80 -9.95 -8.16
CA VAL A 112 8.43 -10.14 -8.63
C VAL A 112 8.36 -9.78 -10.10
N VAL A 113 7.76 -10.66 -10.89
CA VAL A 113 7.51 -10.42 -12.31
C VAL A 113 6.00 -10.38 -12.53
N ILE A 114 5.50 -9.32 -13.15
CA ILE A 114 4.10 -9.20 -13.52
C ILE A 114 3.89 -9.92 -14.84
N VAL A 115 2.99 -10.91 -14.82
CA VAL A 115 2.71 -11.79 -15.97
C VAL A 115 1.31 -11.59 -16.55
N GLY A 116 0.48 -10.78 -15.90
CA GLY A 116 -0.86 -10.45 -16.38
C GLY A 116 -1.54 -9.34 -15.62
N ALA A 117 -2.49 -8.67 -16.26
CA ALA A 117 -3.40 -7.73 -15.64
C ALA A 117 -4.75 -7.82 -16.37
N LYS A 118 -5.83 -8.14 -15.65
CA LYS A 118 -7.17 -8.36 -16.22
C LYS A 118 -8.21 -7.59 -15.41
N SER A 119 -9.05 -6.81 -16.09
CA SER A 119 -10.23 -6.21 -15.47
C SER A 119 -11.23 -7.30 -15.07
N THR A 120 -11.85 -7.12 -13.93
CA THR A 120 -12.89 -7.99 -13.39
C THR A 120 -14.27 -7.32 -13.52
N PRO A 121 -15.37 -8.06 -13.47
CA PRO A 121 -16.71 -7.50 -13.61
C PRO A 121 -17.09 -6.49 -12.51
N ASP A 122 -16.48 -6.59 -11.33
CA ASP A 122 -16.70 -5.70 -10.18
C ASP A 122 -15.86 -4.41 -10.22
N GLY A 123 -15.17 -4.16 -11.33
CA GLY A 123 -14.38 -2.93 -11.54
C GLY A 123 -13.00 -2.94 -10.90
N THR A 124 -12.57 -4.07 -10.35
CA THR A 124 -11.17 -4.25 -9.90
C THR A 124 -10.28 -4.68 -11.07
N VAL A 125 -8.98 -4.75 -10.84
CA VAL A 125 -8.01 -5.32 -11.77
C VAL A 125 -7.22 -6.41 -11.08
N ALA A 126 -7.34 -7.64 -11.55
CA ALA A 126 -6.54 -8.76 -11.09
C ALA A 126 -5.16 -8.70 -11.73
N VAL A 127 -4.14 -8.34 -10.94
CA VAL A 127 -2.74 -8.33 -11.37
C VAL A 127 -2.10 -9.65 -11.00
N GLN A 128 -1.67 -10.38 -12.02
CA GLN A 128 -1.04 -11.69 -11.89
C GLN A 128 0.46 -11.52 -11.77
N THR A 129 1.05 -12.10 -10.75
CA THR A 129 2.47 -12.01 -10.48
C THR A 129 3.10 -13.38 -10.27
N CYS A 130 4.40 -13.45 -10.54
CA CYS A 130 5.24 -14.57 -10.16
C CYS A 130 6.32 -14.05 -9.21
N ARG A 131 6.42 -14.65 -8.03
CA ARG A 131 7.36 -14.27 -6.98
C ARG A 131 8.53 -15.26 -6.93
N SER A 132 9.75 -14.75 -6.79
CA SER A 132 10.94 -15.60 -6.64
C SER A 132 10.92 -16.38 -5.33
N GLN A 133 11.74 -17.43 -5.24
CA GLN A 133 11.93 -18.22 -4.01
C GLN A 133 12.30 -17.35 -2.81
N THR A 134 13.08 -16.28 -3.00
CA THR A 134 13.54 -15.38 -1.95
C THR A 134 12.44 -14.50 -1.36
N THR A 135 11.23 -14.50 -1.94
CA THR A 135 10.03 -13.90 -1.36
C THR A 135 9.23 -14.86 -0.47
N GLN A 136 9.71 -16.06 -0.25
CA GLN A 136 9.17 -17.00 0.72
C GLN A 136 9.94 -16.91 2.04
N TYR A 137 9.31 -17.33 3.13
CA TYR A 137 9.99 -17.42 4.41
C TYR A 137 10.99 -18.58 4.45
N TRP A 138 12.07 -18.35 5.14
CA TRP A 138 13.07 -19.34 5.49
C TRP A 138 12.96 -19.68 6.97
N ASP A 139 12.93 -20.95 7.28
CA ASP A 139 12.99 -21.42 8.66
C ASP A 139 14.45 -21.66 9.08
N PRO A 140 15.00 -20.82 9.96
CA PRO A 140 16.39 -20.97 10.41
C PRO A 140 16.63 -22.22 11.27
N LYS A 141 15.58 -22.77 11.90
CA LYS A 141 15.68 -23.96 12.75
C LYS A 141 15.86 -25.22 11.92
N THR A 142 15.03 -25.36 10.89
CA THR A 142 15.09 -26.53 9.99
C THR A 142 16.05 -26.33 8.82
N LYS A 143 16.54 -25.09 8.60
CA LYS A 143 17.37 -24.68 7.47
C LYS A 143 16.69 -24.99 6.12
N LYS A 144 15.40 -24.75 6.04
CA LYS A 144 14.58 -24.97 4.83
C LYS A 144 13.69 -23.78 4.53
N TRP A 145 13.30 -23.64 3.28
CA TRP A 145 12.22 -22.77 2.89
C TRP A 145 10.89 -23.31 3.42
N THR A 146 10.01 -22.44 3.94
CA THR A 146 8.67 -22.83 4.39
C THR A 146 7.81 -23.30 3.21
N VAL A 147 8.05 -22.69 2.04
CA VAL A 147 7.45 -23.11 0.77
C VAL A 147 8.56 -23.17 -0.27
N VAL A 148 8.70 -24.30 -0.94
CA VAL A 148 9.69 -24.51 -2.00
C VAL A 148 9.05 -24.23 -3.35
N THR A 149 9.51 -23.20 -4.05
CA THR A 149 8.98 -22.74 -5.33
C THR A 149 10.10 -22.50 -6.34
N PRO A 150 10.75 -23.55 -6.85
CA PRO A 150 11.93 -23.39 -7.71
C PRO A 150 11.63 -22.63 -9.01
N ASN A 151 10.39 -22.71 -9.48
CA ASN A 151 9.91 -21.99 -10.67
C ASN A 151 9.20 -20.68 -10.31
N GLY A 152 9.25 -20.27 -9.04
CA GLY A 152 8.50 -19.13 -8.51
C GLY A 152 7.10 -19.49 -8.02
N SER A 153 6.55 -18.60 -7.19
CA SER A 153 5.22 -18.72 -6.58
C SER A 153 4.23 -17.81 -7.29
N PRO A 154 3.13 -18.33 -7.82
CA PRO A 154 2.08 -17.50 -8.39
C PRO A 154 1.33 -16.74 -7.29
N GLU A 155 0.97 -15.50 -7.57
CA GLU A 155 0.14 -14.67 -6.72
C GLU A 155 -0.76 -13.80 -7.60
N VAL A 156 -1.99 -13.58 -7.17
CA VAL A 156 -2.91 -12.64 -7.81
C VAL A 156 -3.36 -11.63 -6.77
N ILE A 157 -3.11 -10.36 -7.08
CA ILE A 157 -3.54 -9.24 -6.25
C ILE A 157 -4.61 -8.49 -7.01
N GLU A 158 -5.81 -8.47 -6.47
CA GLU A 158 -6.85 -7.58 -6.97
C GLU A 158 -6.58 -6.17 -6.51
N MET A 159 -6.57 -5.26 -7.47
CA MET A 159 -6.36 -3.84 -7.27
C MET A 159 -7.69 -3.10 -7.37
N ILE A 160 -7.95 -2.18 -6.45
CA ILE A 160 -9.14 -1.32 -6.46
C ILE A 160 -8.74 0.13 -6.71
N LYS A 161 -9.52 0.83 -7.53
CA LYS A 161 -9.36 2.27 -7.74
C LYS A 161 -9.99 3.04 -6.59
N THR A 162 -9.21 3.91 -5.97
CA THR A 162 -9.62 4.78 -4.87
C THR A 162 -9.40 6.26 -5.24
N GLY A 163 -9.81 7.18 -4.39
CA GLY A 163 -9.53 8.61 -4.58
C GLY A 163 -8.04 8.99 -4.58
N ILE A 164 -7.17 8.13 -4.04
CA ILE A 164 -5.71 8.33 -3.99
C ILE A 164 -4.94 7.45 -4.98
N GLY A 165 -5.63 6.74 -5.86
CA GLY A 165 -5.04 5.86 -6.86
C GLY A 165 -5.44 4.40 -6.72
N TRP A 166 -4.69 3.51 -7.36
CA TRP A 166 -4.91 2.08 -7.30
C TRP A 166 -4.17 1.46 -6.10
N LEU A 167 -4.90 0.71 -5.28
CA LEU A 167 -4.37 0.03 -4.09
C LEU A 167 -4.65 -1.47 -4.13
N PRO A 168 -3.77 -2.31 -3.54
CA PRO A 168 -4.08 -3.71 -3.26
C PRO A 168 -5.38 -3.82 -2.45
N TYR A 169 -6.31 -4.65 -2.92
CA TYR A 169 -7.62 -4.81 -2.32
C TYR A 169 -7.77 -6.13 -1.58
N ARG A 170 -7.38 -7.23 -2.24
CA ARG A 170 -7.35 -8.57 -1.65
C ARG A 170 -6.42 -9.49 -2.44
N LEU A 171 -6.06 -10.61 -1.83
CA LEU A 171 -5.46 -11.72 -2.55
C LEU A 171 -6.57 -12.53 -3.23
N ALA A 172 -6.36 -12.90 -4.48
CA ALA A 172 -7.27 -13.74 -5.23
C ALA A 172 -6.64 -15.10 -5.54
N THR A 173 -7.47 -16.03 -5.96
CA THR A 173 -7.01 -17.35 -6.37
C THR A 173 -6.04 -17.24 -7.55
N SER A 174 -4.88 -17.84 -7.39
CA SER A 174 -3.80 -17.83 -8.40
C SER A 174 -3.88 -19.00 -9.39
N THR A 175 -4.98 -19.74 -9.40
CA THR A 175 -5.21 -20.86 -10.32
C THR A 175 -5.05 -20.41 -11.78
N GLY A 176 -4.23 -21.13 -12.52
CA GLY A 176 -3.96 -20.83 -13.94
C GLY A 176 -2.81 -19.84 -14.18
N VAL A 177 -2.25 -19.22 -13.16
CA VAL A 177 -1.03 -18.41 -13.30
C VAL A 177 0.17 -19.36 -13.36
N LYS A 178 0.90 -19.30 -14.47
CA LYS A 178 2.09 -20.15 -14.71
C LYS A 178 3.35 -19.34 -14.51
N CYS A 179 4.21 -19.76 -13.59
CA CYS A 179 5.50 -19.13 -13.32
C CYS A 179 6.69 -19.87 -13.93
N SER A 180 6.45 -21.04 -14.55
CA SER A 180 7.50 -21.78 -15.27
C SER A 180 8.03 -20.94 -16.46
N GLY A 181 9.35 -20.83 -16.58
CA GLY A 181 9.99 -20.03 -17.63
C GLY A 181 10.06 -18.52 -17.34
N VAL A 182 9.63 -18.07 -16.17
CA VAL A 182 9.81 -16.69 -15.74
C VAL A 182 11.24 -16.46 -15.29
N HIS A 183 11.91 -15.45 -15.87
CA HIS A 183 13.25 -15.04 -15.47
C HIS A 183 13.16 -13.92 -14.44
N TYR A 184 13.63 -14.20 -13.23
CA TYR A 184 13.65 -13.24 -12.14
C TYR A 184 14.90 -12.36 -12.23
N PRO A 185 14.76 -11.03 -12.08
CA PRO A 185 15.94 -10.18 -11.94
C PRO A 185 16.66 -10.54 -10.64
N ALA A 186 18.00 -10.55 -10.73
CA ALA A 186 18.89 -10.84 -9.60
C ALA A 186 19.18 -9.55 -8.82
#